data_550546ec6a055f536dc2775be18a8dc2
#
_entry.id   550546ec6a055f536dc2775be18a8dc2
#
_cell.length_a   1.000
_cell.length_b   1.000
_cell.length_c   1.000
_cell.angle_alpha   90.00
_cell.angle_beta   90.00
_cell.angle_gamma   90.00
#
_symmetry.space_group_name_H-M   'P 1'
#
loop_
_entity.id
_entity.type
_entity.pdbx_description
1 polymer ?
#
loop_
_entity_poly.entity_id
_entity_poly.type
_entity_poly.pdbx_seq_one_letter_code
_entity_poly.pdbx_strand_id
1 'polypeptide(L)'
;IFLLTFIFISSLPVFSDNSAKSELFEYLIQNNTSSFLVSEKGEILLEEEFEVQKKLKPQSLMFFNLLRHGFIENRSQEDVASIQKSFVSILIGIAQQKGLLDINKSVTSYIGKWTLLTQEKENLITIRNLLTMTSGLDADFKYDAQPGSKWLYNSRVYSQLIYVLEKTSGLQINELSSQWLFNELEMKETFWKERKKGFGGFPKDS
;
A
#
# COMPACT_ATOMS: atom_id res chain seq x y z
N ILE A 1 -9.23 3.28 11.56
CA ILE A 1 -9.29 1.98 10.85
C ILE A 1 -10.06 2.25 9.60
N PHE A 2 -9.34 2.43 8.48
CA PHE A 2 -9.99 2.50 7.17
C PHE A 2 -10.38 1.09 6.78
N LEU A 3 -11.68 0.81 6.81
CA LEU A 3 -12.24 -0.43 6.30
C LEU A 3 -12.55 -0.21 4.81
N LEU A 4 -11.65 -0.64 3.92
CA LEU A 4 -11.98 -0.78 2.50
C LEU A 4 -12.89 -2.00 2.39
N THR A 5 -14.19 -1.79 2.40
CA THR A 5 -15.16 -2.87 2.23
C THR A 5 -15.40 -3.07 0.75
N PHE A 6 -14.82 -4.10 0.15
CA PHE A 6 -15.25 -4.60 -1.16
C PHE A 6 -16.54 -5.39 -0.97
N ILE A 7 -17.66 -4.79 -1.31
CA ILE A 7 -18.94 -5.49 -1.36
C ILE A 7 -19.16 -5.96 -2.79
N PHE A 8 -19.01 -7.26 -3.04
CA PHE A 8 -19.49 -7.87 -4.29
C PHE A 8 -21.00 -8.03 -4.21
N ILE A 9 -21.73 -7.19 -4.93
CA ILE A 9 -23.18 -7.30 -5.00
C ILE A 9 -23.54 -7.69 -6.44
N SER A 10 -24.07 -8.89 -6.60
CA SER A 10 -24.61 -9.35 -7.89
C SER A 10 -25.89 -8.56 -8.21
N SER A 11 -25.90 -7.88 -9.37
CA SER A 11 -27.02 -7.18 -9.99
C SER A 11 -27.80 -6.24 -9.05
N LEU A 12 -27.40 -4.95 -8.98
CA LEU A 12 -28.09 -3.96 -8.19
C LEU A 12 -28.95 -3.02 -9.03
N PRO A 13 -30.27 -3.05 -8.84
CA PRO A 13 -31.16 -1.91 -9.18
C PRO A 13 -30.98 -0.72 -8.20
N VAL A 14 -30.08 -0.81 -7.21
CA VAL A 14 -29.92 0.15 -6.10
C VAL A 14 -29.56 1.55 -6.57
N PHE A 15 -28.84 1.71 -7.69
CA PHE A 15 -28.44 3.03 -8.16
C PHE A 15 -29.52 3.74 -9.00
N SER A 16 -30.59 3.05 -9.37
CA SER A 16 -31.78 3.67 -9.98
C SER A 16 -32.80 4.16 -8.95
N ASP A 17 -32.67 3.72 -7.69
CA ASP A 17 -33.54 4.18 -6.58
C ASP A 17 -32.89 5.38 -5.87
N ASN A 18 -33.46 6.54 -6.05
CA ASN A 18 -33.00 7.77 -5.41
C ASN A 18 -33.02 7.70 -3.87
N SER A 19 -33.91 6.91 -3.27
CA SER A 19 -33.97 6.72 -1.82
C SER A 19 -32.74 5.95 -1.31
N ALA A 20 -32.41 4.82 -1.94
CA ALA A 20 -31.25 4.01 -1.57
C ALA A 20 -29.92 4.76 -1.78
N LYS A 21 -29.83 5.57 -2.84
CA LYS A 21 -28.68 6.45 -3.07
C LYS A 21 -28.54 7.50 -1.97
N SER A 22 -29.64 8.11 -1.54
CA SER A 22 -29.64 9.10 -0.46
C SER A 22 -29.20 8.49 0.88
N GLU A 23 -29.73 7.34 1.24
CA GLU A 23 -29.32 6.61 2.46
C GLU A 23 -27.85 6.24 2.44
N LEU A 24 -27.32 5.78 1.30
CA LEU A 24 -25.88 5.49 1.13
C LEU A 24 -25.05 6.75 1.35
N PHE A 25 -25.43 7.89 0.78
CA PHE A 25 -24.70 9.14 0.90
C PHE A 25 -24.68 9.66 2.34
N GLU A 26 -25.83 9.60 3.03
CA GLU A 26 -25.91 9.95 4.44
C GLU A 26 -24.96 9.06 5.28
N TYR A 27 -24.95 7.76 5.02
CA TYR A 27 -24.04 6.84 5.70
C TYR A 27 -22.58 7.18 5.44
N LEU A 28 -22.19 7.45 4.19
CA LEU A 28 -20.82 7.80 3.81
C LEU A 28 -20.38 9.11 4.49
N ILE A 29 -21.23 10.13 4.49
CA ILE A 29 -20.96 11.42 5.15
C ILE A 29 -20.82 11.26 6.67
N GLN A 30 -21.71 10.51 7.31
CA GLN A 30 -21.67 10.24 8.75
C GLN A 30 -20.39 9.49 9.17
N ASN A 31 -19.84 8.67 8.28
CA ASN A 31 -18.60 7.93 8.51
C ASN A 31 -17.34 8.67 8.03
N ASN A 32 -17.46 9.95 7.67
CA ASN A 32 -16.34 10.79 7.20
C ASN A 32 -15.58 10.17 6.02
N THR A 33 -16.31 9.61 5.07
CA THR A 33 -15.76 9.12 3.79
C THR A 33 -15.31 10.31 2.96
N SER A 34 -14.11 10.27 2.43
CA SER A 34 -13.56 11.32 1.56
C SER A 34 -13.89 11.07 0.09
N SER A 35 -13.82 9.82 -0.35
CA SER A 35 -14.18 9.43 -1.71
C SER A 35 -14.82 8.04 -1.73
N PHE A 36 -15.69 7.82 -2.69
CA PHE A 36 -16.39 6.55 -2.86
C PHE A 36 -16.59 6.24 -4.34
N LEU A 37 -16.20 5.03 -4.74
CA LEU A 37 -16.30 4.58 -6.12
C LEU A 37 -16.95 3.19 -6.16
N VAL A 38 -17.89 3.02 -7.07
CA VAL A 38 -18.47 1.71 -7.41
C VAL A 38 -18.24 1.44 -8.89
N SER A 39 -17.65 0.28 -9.16
CA SER A 39 -17.45 -0.22 -10.52
C SER A 39 -18.06 -1.61 -10.66
N GLU A 40 -18.76 -1.85 -11.76
CA GLU A 40 -19.27 -3.16 -12.14
C GLU A 40 -18.85 -3.48 -13.57
N LYS A 41 -18.24 -4.64 -13.79
CA LYS A 41 -17.78 -5.13 -15.11
C LYS A 41 -16.91 -4.13 -15.89
N GLY A 42 -16.13 -3.32 -15.18
CA GLY A 42 -15.26 -2.30 -15.76
C GLY A 42 -15.93 -0.94 -16.01
N GLU A 43 -17.22 -0.81 -15.78
CA GLU A 43 -17.94 0.47 -15.86
C GLU A 43 -18.04 1.12 -14.48
N ILE A 44 -17.79 2.44 -14.40
CA ILE A 44 -17.97 3.21 -13.17
C ILE A 44 -19.44 3.56 -13.05
N LEU A 45 -20.11 3.01 -12.03
CA LEU A 45 -21.52 3.26 -11.73
C LEU A 45 -21.72 4.46 -10.82
N LEU A 46 -20.76 4.74 -9.95
CA LEU A 46 -20.78 5.85 -9.02
C LEU A 46 -19.34 6.26 -8.69
N GLU A 47 -19.06 7.55 -8.78
CA GLU A 47 -17.81 8.15 -8.30
C GLU A 47 -18.18 9.48 -7.62
N GLU A 48 -17.93 9.57 -6.31
CA GLU A 48 -18.30 10.74 -5.50
C GLU A 48 -17.19 11.11 -4.55
N GLU A 49 -16.98 12.41 -4.39
CA GLU A 49 -16.10 12.97 -3.36
C GLU A 49 -16.91 13.72 -2.32
N PHE A 50 -16.56 13.56 -1.07
CA PHE A 50 -17.26 14.16 0.06
C PHE A 50 -16.34 15.11 0.82
N GLU A 51 -16.90 16.22 1.25
CA GLU A 51 -16.22 17.12 2.17
C GLU A 51 -16.21 16.51 3.58
N VAL A 52 -15.02 16.11 4.05
CA VAL A 52 -14.88 15.53 5.39
C VAL A 52 -15.09 16.59 6.46
N GLN A 53 -16.08 16.35 7.33
CA GLN A 53 -16.47 17.29 8.36
C GLN A 53 -15.34 17.53 9.38
N LYS A 54 -15.11 18.81 9.75
CA LYS A 54 -14.08 19.24 10.71
C LYS A 54 -14.30 18.77 12.16
N LYS A 55 -15.36 18.00 12.44
CA LYS A 55 -15.69 17.47 13.80
C LYS A 55 -15.04 16.14 14.12
N LEU A 56 -13.97 15.75 13.43
CA LEU A 56 -13.20 14.57 13.77
C LEU A 56 -12.50 14.74 15.13
N LYS A 57 -12.43 13.65 15.90
CA LYS A 57 -11.62 13.61 17.13
C LYS A 57 -10.18 14.03 16.79
N PRO A 58 -9.46 14.73 17.70
CA PRO A 58 -8.11 15.24 17.39
C PRO A 58 -7.16 14.21 16.77
N GLN A 59 -7.22 12.96 17.22
CA GLN A 59 -6.40 11.87 16.68
C GLN A 59 -6.79 11.49 15.24
N SER A 60 -8.10 11.47 14.92
CA SER A 60 -8.59 11.20 13.56
C SER A 60 -8.29 12.36 12.61
N LEU A 61 -8.35 13.60 13.12
CA LEU A 61 -8.01 14.81 12.36
C LEU A 61 -6.52 14.86 12.02
N MET A 62 -5.66 14.44 12.95
CA MET A 62 -4.23 14.32 12.72
C MET A 62 -3.94 13.29 11.63
N PHE A 63 -4.59 12.14 11.67
CA PHE A 63 -4.43 11.08 10.68
C PHE A 63 -4.92 11.53 9.29
N PHE A 64 -6.07 12.19 9.24
CA PHE A 64 -6.63 12.76 8.02
C PHE A 64 -5.72 13.82 7.39
N ASN A 65 -5.22 14.78 8.19
CA ASN A 65 -4.31 15.81 7.70
C ASN A 65 -2.95 15.27 7.24
N LEU A 66 -2.54 14.11 7.76
CA LEU A 66 -1.32 13.42 7.34
C LEU A 66 -1.50 12.67 6.02
N LEU A 67 -2.69 12.16 5.77
CA LEU A 67 -3.01 11.36 4.60
C LEU A 67 -3.36 12.22 3.38
N ARG A 68 -3.97 13.40 3.59
CA ARG A 68 -4.33 14.29 2.49
C ARG A 68 -3.13 15.13 2.05
N HIS A 69 -2.75 15.02 0.80
CA HIS A 69 -1.61 15.72 0.22
C HIS A 69 -1.96 16.89 -0.70
N GLY A 70 -3.22 17.08 -1.03
CA GLY A 70 -3.67 18.16 -1.91
C GLY A 70 -4.88 17.80 -2.76
N PHE A 71 -5.09 18.59 -3.78
CA PHE A 71 -6.12 18.39 -4.78
C PHE A 71 -5.51 18.50 -6.17
N ILE A 72 -5.94 17.65 -7.08
CA ILE A 72 -5.65 17.73 -8.50
C ILE A 72 -7.01 17.71 -9.21
N GLU A 73 -7.27 18.75 -10.03
CA GLU A 73 -8.53 18.86 -10.77
C GLU A 73 -9.80 18.66 -9.91
N ASN A 74 -9.80 19.25 -8.71
CA ASN A 74 -10.87 19.11 -7.71
C ASN A 74 -11.00 17.71 -7.05
N ARG A 75 -10.10 16.77 -7.34
CA ARG A 75 -10.03 15.48 -6.65
C ARG A 75 -9.01 15.51 -5.54
N SER A 76 -9.32 14.88 -4.41
CA SER A 76 -8.38 14.80 -3.29
C SER A 76 -7.25 13.81 -3.56
N GLN A 77 -6.01 14.23 -3.31
CA GLN A 77 -4.86 13.31 -3.23
C GLN A 77 -4.72 12.81 -1.81
N GLU A 78 -4.77 11.52 -1.61
CA GLU A 78 -4.70 10.90 -0.29
C GLU A 78 -3.66 9.79 -0.25
N ASP A 79 -3.05 9.63 0.94
CA ASP A 79 -2.16 8.51 1.21
C ASP A 79 -3.01 7.22 1.33
N VAL A 80 -2.77 6.29 0.43
CA VAL A 80 -3.46 4.99 0.44
C VAL A 80 -2.99 4.05 1.56
N ALA A 81 -2.10 4.51 2.43
CA ALA A 81 -1.58 3.78 3.57
C ALA A 81 -1.11 2.36 3.18
N SER A 82 -1.64 1.33 3.82
CA SER A 82 -1.20 -0.05 3.59
C SER A 82 -1.58 -0.65 2.24
N ILE A 83 -2.48 -0.03 1.48
CA ILE A 83 -2.80 -0.45 0.11
C ILE A 83 -1.54 -0.36 -0.78
N GLN A 84 -0.59 0.54 -0.48
CA GLN A 84 0.70 0.59 -1.16
C GLN A 84 1.42 -0.77 -1.24
N LYS A 85 1.18 -1.67 -0.29
CA LYS A 85 1.78 -3.02 -0.30
C LYS A 85 1.30 -3.87 -1.47
N SER A 86 0.08 -3.65 -1.96
CA SER A 86 -0.42 -4.31 -3.16
C SER A 86 0.36 -3.86 -4.39
N PHE A 87 0.67 -2.57 -4.50
CA PHE A 87 1.52 -2.05 -5.59
C PHE A 87 2.93 -2.64 -5.52
N VAL A 88 3.56 -2.65 -4.33
CA VAL A 88 4.88 -3.29 -4.15
C VAL A 88 4.84 -4.76 -4.55
N SER A 89 3.80 -5.50 -4.16
CA SER A 89 3.65 -6.91 -4.52
C SER A 89 3.57 -7.11 -6.03
N ILE A 90 2.80 -6.29 -6.75
CA ILE A 90 2.71 -6.33 -8.21
C ILE A 90 4.07 -6.01 -8.84
N LEU A 91 4.76 -4.97 -8.37
CA LEU A 91 6.08 -4.58 -8.88
C LEU A 91 7.14 -5.68 -8.67
N ILE A 92 7.11 -6.38 -7.54
CA ILE A 92 7.97 -7.58 -7.32
C ILE A 92 7.62 -8.69 -8.33
N GLY A 93 6.33 -8.90 -8.60
CA GLY A 93 5.89 -9.87 -9.63
C GLY A 93 6.41 -9.51 -11.02
N ILE A 94 6.34 -8.23 -11.40
CA ILE A 94 6.88 -7.73 -12.66
C ILE A 94 8.41 -7.88 -12.72
N ALA A 95 9.11 -7.56 -11.62
CA ALA A 95 10.56 -7.72 -11.53
C ALA A 95 10.98 -9.19 -11.69
N GLN A 96 10.24 -10.12 -11.08
CA GLN A 96 10.45 -11.56 -11.26
C GLN A 96 10.19 -11.99 -12.72
N GLN A 97 9.11 -11.52 -13.33
CA GLN A 97 8.81 -11.81 -14.74
C GLN A 97 9.91 -11.30 -15.69
N LYS A 98 10.50 -10.15 -15.36
CA LYS A 98 11.66 -9.59 -16.09
C LYS A 98 12.98 -10.32 -15.81
N GLY A 99 13.01 -11.31 -14.91
CA GLY A 99 14.22 -12.04 -14.53
C GLY A 99 15.20 -11.25 -13.66
N LEU A 100 14.76 -10.12 -13.09
CA LEU A 100 15.60 -9.26 -12.24
C LEU A 100 15.75 -9.82 -10.83
N LEU A 101 14.78 -10.61 -10.36
CA LEU A 101 14.83 -11.27 -9.06
C LEU A 101 14.10 -12.62 -9.07
N ASP A 102 14.35 -13.42 -8.04
CA ASP A 102 13.64 -14.65 -7.72
C ASP A 102 13.12 -14.54 -6.29
N ILE A 103 11.82 -14.63 -6.09
CA ILE A 103 11.20 -14.49 -4.75
C ILE A 103 11.62 -15.58 -3.76
N ASN A 104 12.22 -16.68 -4.22
CA ASN A 104 12.71 -17.76 -3.37
C ASN A 104 14.18 -17.53 -2.91
N LYS A 105 14.87 -16.56 -3.48
CA LYS A 105 16.20 -16.18 -3.03
C LYS A 105 16.13 -15.28 -1.80
N SER A 106 17.23 -15.29 -1.03
CA SER A 106 17.33 -14.46 0.16
C SER A 106 17.35 -12.96 -0.20
N VAL A 107 16.78 -12.15 0.69
CA VAL A 107 16.83 -10.68 0.58
C VAL A 107 18.24 -10.18 0.50
N THR A 108 19.15 -10.76 1.30
CA THR A 108 20.58 -10.45 1.35
C THR A 108 21.26 -10.59 -0.02
N SER A 109 20.79 -11.48 -0.88
CA SER A 109 21.34 -11.66 -2.24
C SER A 109 21.19 -10.42 -3.11
N TYR A 110 20.25 -9.54 -2.80
CA TYR A 110 19.93 -8.36 -3.59
C TYR A 110 20.43 -7.05 -2.95
N ILE A 111 20.22 -6.89 -1.64
CA ILE A 111 20.51 -5.62 -0.95
C ILE A 111 21.69 -5.70 0.02
N GLY A 112 22.36 -6.86 0.12
CA GLY A 112 23.42 -7.07 1.09
C GLY A 112 22.90 -7.26 2.51
N LYS A 113 23.73 -6.98 3.51
CA LYS A 113 23.36 -7.08 4.92
C LYS A 113 22.36 -5.97 5.28
N TRP A 114 21.24 -6.34 5.93
CA TRP A 114 20.14 -5.42 6.23
C TRP A 114 19.56 -5.60 7.64
N THR A 115 20.01 -6.60 8.39
CA THR A 115 19.64 -6.84 9.79
C THR A 115 20.89 -6.98 10.68
N LEU A 116 20.70 -7.09 12.00
CA LEU A 116 21.77 -7.40 12.96
C LEU A 116 21.92 -8.91 13.19
N LEU A 117 21.20 -9.75 12.46
CA LEU A 117 21.32 -11.20 12.57
C LEU A 117 22.69 -11.68 12.04
N THR A 118 23.07 -12.91 12.42
CA THR A 118 24.18 -13.58 11.74
C THR A 118 23.85 -13.82 10.26
N GLN A 119 24.88 -13.86 9.42
CA GLN A 119 24.72 -14.07 7.98
C GLN A 119 23.92 -15.35 7.66
N GLU A 120 24.13 -16.40 8.44
CA GLU A 120 23.42 -17.68 8.28
C GLU A 120 21.91 -17.53 8.48
N LYS A 121 21.48 -16.83 9.54
CA LYS A 121 20.06 -16.59 9.82
C LYS A 121 19.44 -15.64 8.80
N GLU A 122 20.14 -14.58 8.43
CA GLU A 122 19.68 -13.59 7.47
C GLU A 122 19.47 -14.20 6.07
N ASN A 123 20.37 -15.12 5.66
CA ASN A 123 20.28 -15.82 4.38
C ASN A 123 19.04 -16.73 4.26
N LEU A 124 18.39 -17.09 5.36
CA LEU A 124 17.15 -17.86 5.35
C LEU A 124 15.92 -17.01 5.03
N ILE A 125 16.01 -15.68 5.12
CA ILE A 125 14.89 -14.77 4.90
C ILE A 125 14.81 -14.45 3.41
N THR A 126 13.77 -14.98 2.75
CA THR A 126 13.57 -14.81 1.31
C THR A 126 12.66 -13.61 1.00
N ILE A 127 12.65 -13.15 -0.27
CA ILE A 127 11.70 -12.16 -0.76
C ILE A 127 10.26 -12.63 -0.51
N ARG A 128 9.98 -13.94 -0.72
CA ARG A 128 8.68 -14.55 -0.41
C ARG A 128 8.28 -14.34 1.05
N ASN A 129 9.21 -14.51 1.99
CA ASN A 129 8.91 -14.31 3.41
C ASN A 129 8.52 -12.86 3.73
N LEU A 130 9.09 -11.88 3.05
CA LEU A 130 8.69 -10.48 3.20
C LEU A 130 7.29 -10.24 2.61
N LEU A 131 7.02 -10.72 1.39
CA LEU A 131 5.72 -10.61 0.73
C LEU A 131 4.58 -11.21 1.56
N THR A 132 4.83 -12.38 2.17
CA THR A 132 3.82 -13.08 2.97
C THR A 132 3.82 -12.68 4.45
N MET A 133 4.68 -11.73 4.85
CA MET A 133 4.84 -11.28 6.24
C MET A 133 5.19 -12.42 7.21
N THR A 134 6.03 -13.33 6.74
CA THR A 134 6.53 -14.49 7.50
C THR A 134 8.06 -14.46 7.64
N SER A 135 8.64 -13.27 7.74
CA SER A 135 10.10 -13.08 7.81
C SER A 135 10.75 -13.69 9.07
N GLY A 136 9.96 -13.90 10.13
CA GLY A 136 10.47 -14.31 11.43
C GLY A 136 11.16 -13.18 12.21
N LEU A 137 10.98 -11.93 11.79
CA LEU A 137 11.53 -10.74 12.45
C LEU A 137 10.44 -9.95 13.16
N ASP A 138 10.77 -9.40 14.33
CA ASP A 138 9.94 -8.41 15.02
C ASP A 138 10.04 -6.99 14.39
N ALA A 139 9.40 -6.01 15.00
CA ALA A 139 9.38 -4.62 14.52
C ALA A 139 10.78 -3.95 14.56
N ASP A 140 11.70 -4.46 15.36
CA ASP A 140 13.06 -3.96 15.50
C ASP A 140 14.09 -4.78 14.70
N PHE A 141 13.63 -5.62 13.77
CA PHE A 141 14.45 -6.51 12.95
C PHE A 141 15.21 -7.58 13.76
N LYS A 142 14.77 -7.87 14.99
CA LYS A 142 15.31 -8.96 15.80
C LYS A 142 14.66 -10.28 15.43
N TYR A 143 15.39 -11.36 15.64
CA TYR A 143 14.87 -12.71 15.43
C TYR A 143 13.74 -13.04 16.43
N ASP A 144 12.57 -13.39 15.92
CA ASP A 144 11.38 -13.75 16.68
C ASP A 144 10.95 -15.21 16.43
N ALA A 145 11.07 -15.66 15.17
CA ALA A 145 10.69 -17.01 14.77
C ALA A 145 11.48 -17.47 13.54
N GLN A 146 11.43 -18.75 13.22
CA GLN A 146 11.98 -19.28 11.97
C GLN A 146 11.25 -18.65 10.77
N PRO A 147 11.94 -18.15 9.73
CA PRO A 147 11.29 -17.66 8.52
C PRO A 147 10.31 -18.67 7.93
N GLY A 148 9.13 -18.22 7.59
CA GLY A 148 8.02 -19.05 7.11
C GLY A 148 7.13 -19.67 8.18
N SER A 149 7.51 -19.66 9.46
CA SER A 149 6.78 -20.35 10.53
C SER A 149 5.72 -19.51 11.26
N LYS A 150 5.87 -18.18 11.23
CA LYS A 150 5.00 -17.26 11.97
C LYS A 150 4.64 -16.06 11.11
N TRP A 151 3.35 -15.76 11.03
CA TRP A 151 2.86 -14.53 10.41
C TRP A 151 2.90 -13.37 11.41
N LEU A 152 3.47 -12.25 10.98
CA LEU A 152 3.48 -11.00 11.74
C LEU A 152 3.36 -9.82 10.78
N TYR A 153 2.30 -9.00 10.94
CA TYR A 153 2.16 -7.78 10.16
C TYR A 153 3.28 -6.80 10.47
N ASN A 154 4.28 -6.73 9.62
CA ASN A 154 5.47 -5.91 9.83
C ASN A 154 5.76 -5.02 8.61
N SER A 155 5.27 -3.78 8.67
CA SER A 155 5.45 -2.82 7.58
C SER A 155 6.91 -2.42 7.36
N ARG A 156 7.73 -2.37 8.42
CA ARG A 156 9.16 -1.99 8.29
C ARG A 156 9.97 -3.05 7.56
N VAL A 157 9.73 -4.31 7.88
CA VAL A 157 10.38 -5.43 7.17
C VAL A 157 9.84 -5.53 5.73
N TYR A 158 8.52 -5.40 5.54
CA TYR A 158 7.92 -5.41 4.20
C TYR A 158 8.51 -4.32 3.29
N SER A 159 8.82 -3.16 3.84
CA SER A 159 9.37 -2.03 3.09
C SER A 159 10.74 -2.29 2.47
N GLN A 160 11.49 -3.29 2.96
CA GLN A 160 12.76 -3.69 2.36
C GLN A 160 12.60 -4.17 0.91
N LEU A 161 11.38 -4.57 0.51
CA LEU A 161 11.07 -4.91 -0.88
C LEU A 161 11.26 -3.72 -1.85
N ILE A 162 11.10 -2.48 -1.38
CA ILE A 162 11.36 -1.29 -2.20
C ILE A 162 12.86 -1.18 -2.51
N TYR A 163 13.73 -1.38 -1.51
CA TYR A 163 15.17 -1.38 -1.75
C TYR A 163 15.60 -2.50 -2.69
N VAL A 164 14.98 -3.68 -2.59
CA VAL A 164 15.22 -4.77 -3.54
C VAL A 164 14.83 -4.36 -4.95
N LEU A 165 13.66 -3.74 -5.14
CA LEU A 165 13.20 -3.25 -6.44
C LEU A 165 14.15 -2.21 -7.03
N GLU A 166 14.53 -1.20 -6.25
CA GLU A 166 15.47 -0.15 -6.70
C GLU A 166 16.85 -0.74 -7.05
N LYS A 167 17.35 -1.66 -6.22
CA LYS A 167 18.67 -2.27 -6.42
C LYS A 167 18.72 -3.16 -7.67
N THR A 168 17.66 -3.94 -7.89
CA THR A 168 17.61 -4.89 -9.01
C THR A 168 17.24 -4.23 -10.34
N SER A 169 16.48 -3.15 -10.32
CA SER A 169 16.10 -2.41 -11.53
C SER A 169 17.09 -1.30 -11.92
N GLY A 170 17.84 -0.76 -10.96
CA GLY A 170 18.64 0.45 -11.12
C GLY A 170 17.82 1.75 -11.18
N LEU A 171 16.51 1.69 -10.95
CA LEU A 171 15.58 2.82 -10.99
C LEU A 171 15.10 3.20 -9.59
N GLN A 172 14.80 4.46 -9.36
CA GLN A 172 14.11 4.90 -8.15
C GLN A 172 12.64 4.45 -8.18
N ILE A 173 12.03 4.23 -7.01
CA ILE A 173 10.68 3.65 -6.91
C ILE A 173 9.61 4.40 -7.70
N ASN A 174 9.65 5.73 -7.76
CA ASN A 174 8.70 6.52 -8.55
C ASN A 174 8.85 6.27 -10.05
N GLU A 175 10.08 6.26 -10.55
CA GLU A 175 10.38 6.03 -11.95
C GLU A 175 10.01 4.59 -12.35
N LEU A 176 10.43 3.61 -11.55
CA LEU A 176 10.11 2.21 -11.73
C LEU A 176 8.60 1.97 -11.77
N SER A 177 7.87 2.53 -10.78
CA SER A 177 6.41 2.35 -10.69
C SER A 177 5.69 2.99 -11.85
N SER A 178 6.13 4.18 -12.27
CA SER A 178 5.57 4.86 -13.43
C SER A 178 5.75 4.03 -14.71
N GLN A 179 6.97 3.55 -14.96
CA GLN A 179 7.29 2.79 -16.19
C GLN A 179 6.65 1.41 -16.23
N TRP A 180 6.55 0.72 -15.10
CA TRP A 180 6.14 -0.68 -15.09
C TRP A 180 4.67 -0.91 -14.78
N LEU A 181 4.01 0.09 -14.16
CA LEU A 181 2.66 -0.11 -13.66
C LEU A 181 1.76 1.11 -13.90
N PHE A 182 2.14 2.30 -13.42
CA PHE A 182 1.20 3.41 -13.37
C PHE A 182 0.83 3.94 -14.76
N ASN A 183 1.79 4.01 -15.71
CA ASN A 183 1.49 4.44 -17.07
C ASN A 183 0.58 3.46 -17.80
N GLU A 184 0.80 2.15 -17.62
CA GLU A 184 -0.03 1.10 -18.23
C GLU A 184 -1.47 1.08 -17.70
N LEU A 185 -1.65 1.52 -16.45
CA LEU A 185 -2.95 1.63 -15.80
C LEU A 185 -3.56 3.05 -15.87
N GLU A 186 -2.93 3.95 -16.62
CA GLU A 186 -3.30 5.37 -16.72
C GLU A 186 -3.40 6.12 -15.38
N MET A 187 -2.68 5.65 -14.35
CA MET A 187 -2.64 6.22 -13.00
C MET A 187 -1.66 7.40 -12.93
N LYS A 188 -1.87 8.43 -13.75
CA LYS A 188 -0.93 9.55 -14.00
C LYS A 188 -0.63 10.38 -12.76
N GLU A 189 -1.56 10.44 -11.81
CA GLU A 189 -1.47 11.26 -10.60
C GLU A 189 -1.05 10.46 -9.36
N THR A 190 -0.59 9.21 -9.56
CA THR A 190 -0.13 8.33 -8.49
C THR A 190 1.38 8.37 -8.38
N PHE A 191 1.88 8.59 -7.16
CA PHE A 191 3.31 8.65 -6.90
C PHE A 191 3.65 8.24 -5.46
N TRP A 192 4.91 7.89 -5.23
CA TRP A 192 5.46 7.63 -3.90
C TRP A 192 5.96 8.94 -3.30
N LYS A 193 5.56 9.21 -2.07
CA LYS A 193 5.98 10.37 -1.30
C LYS A 193 6.57 9.96 0.03
N GLU A 194 7.73 10.53 0.37
CA GLU A 194 8.32 10.32 1.69
C GLU A 194 7.42 10.88 2.78
N ARG A 195 7.17 10.06 3.81
CA ARG A 195 6.53 10.52 5.03
C ARG A 195 7.55 11.20 5.92
N LYS A 196 7.16 12.28 6.60
CA LYS A 196 8.00 12.93 7.62
C LYS A 196 8.39 11.94 8.72
N LYS A 197 9.63 12.02 9.22
CA LYS A 197 10.14 11.21 10.35
C LYS A 197 9.10 11.17 11.48
N GLY A 198 8.77 9.98 11.98
CA GLY A 198 7.80 9.76 13.08
C GLY A 198 6.48 9.13 12.67
N PHE A 199 6.16 9.03 11.38
CA PHE A 199 4.86 8.51 10.89
C PHE A 199 4.97 7.23 10.04
N GLY A 200 5.88 6.34 10.38
CA GLY A 200 6.01 5.05 9.67
C GLY A 200 6.48 5.17 8.22
N GLY A 201 7.10 6.29 7.88
CA GLY A 201 7.82 6.47 6.62
C GLY A 201 9.05 5.57 6.61
N PHE A 202 9.47 5.17 5.40
CA PHE A 202 10.73 4.47 5.22
C PHE A 202 11.87 5.41 5.62
N PRO A 203 12.77 5.04 6.56
CA PRO A 203 13.95 5.84 6.74
C PRO A 203 14.78 5.71 5.46
N LYS A 204 14.99 6.83 4.76
CA LYS A 204 16.23 6.98 4.01
C LYS A 204 17.28 7.15 5.10
N ASP A 205 18.27 6.37 5.12
CA ASP A 205 19.42 6.38 6.01
C ASP A 205 19.23 5.63 7.36
N SER A 206 19.63 4.41 7.35
CA SER A 206 20.31 3.75 8.46
C SER A 206 21.37 2.83 7.89
#